data_5ce798b44794d00b94b4df6d93c35b76
#
_entry.id   5ce798b44794d00b94b4df6d93c35b76
#
_cell.length_a   1.000
_cell.length_b   1.000
_cell.length_c   1.000
_cell.angle_alpha   90.00
_cell.angle_beta   90.00
_cell.angle_gamma   90.00
#
_symmetry.space_group_name_H-M   'P 1'
#
loop_
_entity.id
_entity.type
_entity.pdbx_description
1 polymer ?
#
loop_
_entity_poly.entity_id
_entity_poly.type
_entity_poly.pdbx_seq_one_letter_code
_entity_poly.pdbx_strand_id
1 'polypeptide(L)'
;EISFSPLNGLISFENEPYVMSEIDARDSDDVTLTFTISSDASPGSSSGIIINLNSESSYSRSEVLELVIGEPQPVFFDDFENGIDNWQLNGDWGLTENAFSGLYALTDSPDGDYQEAQQTIAQLTTDINFQFVSNPFVKFNAKWDIEPNYDFIRFQALIADSGWITLSGEYTEAGSGQ
;
A
#
# COMPACT_ATOMS: atom_id res chain seq x y z
N GLU A 1 23.78 4.70 -19.41
CA GLU A 1 24.23 4.91 -18.03
C GLU A 1 23.04 4.97 -17.09
N ILE A 2 23.14 4.29 -15.94
CA ILE A 2 22.18 4.37 -14.86
C ILE A 2 22.92 4.87 -13.63
N SER A 3 22.41 5.93 -13.00
CA SER A 3 22.99 6.46 -11.78
C SER A 3 21.97 6.53 -10.65
N PHE A 4 22.44 6.36 -9.42
CA PHE A 4 21.66 6.34 -8.21
C PHE A 4 22.19 7.40 -7.26
N SER A 5 21.30 8.20 -6.70
CA SER A 5 21.65 9.20 -5.68
C SER A 5 20.56 9.30 -4.61
N PRO A 6 20.87 9.75 -3.39
CA PRO A 6 19.88 9.92 -2.37
C PRO A 6 18.96 11.11 -2.70
N LEU A 7 17.66 10.98 -2.37
CA LEU A 7 16.68 12.06 -2.55
C LEU A 7 16.96 13.23 -1.60
N ASN A 8 17.45 12.92 -0.39
CA ASN A 8 17.77 13.90 0.64
C ASN A 8 18.86 13.39 1.58
N GLY A 9 19.28 14.19 2.56
CA GLY A 9 20.36 13.86 3.48
C GLY A 9 20.04 12.83 4.57
N LEU A 10 18.85 12.20 4.54
CA LEU A 10 18.48 11.16 5.52
C LEU A 10 19.06 9.79 5.18
N ILE A 11 19.49 9.59 3.94
CA ILE A 11 20.26 8.42 3.52
C ILE A 11 21.52 8.87 2.77
N SER A 12 22.56 8.04 2.78
CA SER A 12 23.80 8.27 2.02
C SER A 12 24.35 6.96 1.51
N PHE A 13 24.96 6.98 0.31
CA PHE A 13 25.70 5.86 -0.22
C PHE A 13 27.18 5.98 0.11
N GLU A 14 27.89 4.86 0.22
CA GLU A 14 29.35 4.87 0.46
C GLU A 14 30.10 5.48 -0.75
N ASN A 15 29.59 5.25 -1.95
CA ASN A 15 30.15 5.78 -3.19
C ASN A 15 29.05 6.49 -3.99
N GLU A 16 29.10 7.80 -4.09
CA GLU A 16 28.14 8.64 -4.80
C GLU A 16 28.78 9.37 -5.98
N PRO A 17 28.10 9.41 -7.15
CA PRO A 17 26.94 8.61 -7.52
C PRO A 17 27.34 7.16 -7.81
N TYR A 18 26.48 6.21 -7.46
CA TYR A 18 26.64 4.83 -7.91
C TYR A 18 26.23 4.77 -9.40
N VAL A 19 27.08 4.23 -10.24
CA VAL A 19 26.87 4.21 -11.69
C VAL A 19 27.03 2.79 -12.23
N MET A 20 26.01 2.34 -12.97
CA MET A 20 26.11 1.16 -13.84
C MET A 20 26.41 1.60 -15.27
N SER A 21 27.39 0.97 -15.92
CA SER A 21 27.85 1.42 -17.21
C SER A 21 26.93 1.05 -18.38
N GLU A 22 26.43 -0.17 -18.44
CA GLU A 22 25.70 -0.66 -19.61
C GLU A 22 24.81 -1.85 -19.26
N ILE A 23 23.64 -1.93 -19.90
CA ILE A 23 22.79 -3.11 -19.96
C ILE A 23 22.47 -3.35 -21.42
N ASP A 24 22.69 -4.57 -21.92
CA ASP A 24 22.42 -4.95 -23.31
C ASP A 24 20.93 -4.85 -23.66
N ALA A 25 20.62 -4.63 -24.91
CA ALA A 25 19.24 -4.52 -25.39
C ALA A 25 18.44 -5.80 -25.10
N ARG A 26 17.32 -5.66 -24.38
CA ARG A 26 16.44 -6.75 -23.93
C ARG A 26 17.02 -7.64 -22.84
N ASP A 27 18.10 -7.22 -22.21
CA ASP A 27 18.68 -7.87 -21.04
C ASP A 27 18.25 -7.17 -19.77
N SER A 28 18.51 -7.79 -18.62
CA SER A 28 18.26 -7.26 -17.29
C SER A 28 19.48 -7.53 -16.42
N ASP A 29 19.75 -6.61 -15.51
CA ASP A 29 20.82 -6.76 -14.54
C ASP A 29 20.31 -6.30 -13.16
N ASP A 30 20.80 -6.96 -12.10
CA ASP A 30 20.44 -6.65 -10.73
C ASP A 30 21.54 -5.81 -10.09
N VAL A 31 21.14 -4.75 -9.39
CA VAL A 31 22.05 -3.94 -8.59
C VAL A 31 21.68 -3.98 -7.13
N THR A 32 22.67 -4.21 -6.27
CA THR A 32 22.50 -4.09 -4.82
C THR A 32 23.09 -2.77 -4.37
N LEU A 33 22.24 -1.89 -3.83
CA LEU A 33 22.64 -0.62 -3.25
C LEU A 33 22.70 -0.75 -1.72
N THR A 34 23.84 -0.41 -1.15
CA THR A 34 24.00 -0.30 0.30
C THR A 34 24.02 1.18 0.69
N PHE A 35 23.19 1.56 1.63
CA PHE A 35 23.12 2.93 2.13
C PHE A 35 23.08 2.98 3.65
N THR A 36 23.52 4.11 4.20
CA THR A 36 23.46 4.40 5.63
C THR A 36 22.32 5.38 5.88
N ILE A 37 21.55 5.13 6.95
CA ILE A 37 20.53 6.03 7.43
C ILE A 37 21.18 7.02 8.41
N SER A 38 20.91 8.31 8.24
CA SER A 38 21.38 9.37 9.14
C SER A 38 20.85 9.18 10.56
N SER A 39 21.65 9.49 11.54
CA SER A 39 21.22 9.55 12.95
C SER A 39 20.14 10.64 13.21
N ASP A 40 20.01 11.60 12.32
CA ASP A 40 18.99 12.65 12.40
C ASP A 40 17.63 12.22 11.84
N ALA A 41 17.56 11.02 11.23
CA ALA A 41 16.31 10.47 10.74
C ALA A 41 15.44 9.98 11.89
N SER A 42 14.21 10.46 11.94
CA SER A 42 13.20 9.99 12.89
C SER A 42 12.32 8.90 12.26
N PRO A 43 11.77 7.95 13.04
CA PRO A 43 10.77 7.03 12.53
C PRO A 43 9.61 7.76 11.84
N GLY A 44 9.21 7.28 10.66
CA GLY A 44 8.22 7.93 9.81
C GLY A 44 8.78 9.01 8.87
N SER A 45 10.07 9.35 8.95
CA SER A 45 10.71 10.24 7.97
C SER A 45 10.72 9.62 6.58
N SER A 46 10.47 10.42 5.56
CA SER A 46 10.53 10.00 4.16
C SER A 46 11.86 10.36 3.52
N SER A 47 12.41 9.43 2.78
CA SER A 47 13.56 9.60 1.92
C SER A 47 13.33 8.89 0.59
N GLY A 48 14.36 8.70 -0.21
CA GLY A 48 14.25 7.95 -1.45
C GLY A 48 15.57 7.85 -2.17
N ILE A 49 15.53 7.07 -3.23
CA ILE A 49 16.63 6.88 -4.16
C ILE A 49 16.20 7.45 -5.50
N ILE A 50 16.91 8.43 -6.01
CA ILE A 50 16.73 8.96 -7.35
C ILE A 50 17.46 8.02 -8.30
N ILE A 51 16.75 7.51 -9.30
CA ILE A 51 17.26 6.63 -10.34
C ILE A 51 17.25 7.43 -11.64
N ASN A 52 18.43 7.73 -12.19
CA ASN A 52 18.54 8.42 -13.46
C ASN A 52 19.00 7.44 -14.53
N LEU A 53 18.26 7.37 -15.64
CA LEU A 53 18.58 6.58 -16.80
C LEU A 53 18.91 7.53 -17.96
N ASN A 54 20.10 7.38 -18.51
CA ASN A 54 20.55 8.16 -19.65
C ASN A 54 21.10 7.24 -20.74
N SER A 55 20.66 7.44 -21.97
CA SER A 55 21.24 6.74 -23.13
C SER A 55 21.99 7.71 -24.06
N GLU A 56 22.92 7.19 -24.80
CA GLU A 56 23.67 7.95 -25.80
C GLU A 56 22.77 8.56 -26.91
N SER A 57 21.57 7.97 -27.11
CA SER A 57 20.56 8.40 -28.08
C SER A 57 19.61 9.49 -27.59
N SER A 58 19.99 10.26 -26.57
CA SER A 58 19.19 11.36 -25.98
C SER A 58 17.96 10.95 -25.21
N TYR A 59 17.82 9.69 -24.80
CA TYR A 59 16.81 9.29 -23.86
C TYR A 59 17.29 9.60 -22.44
N SER A 60 16.43 10.29 -21.67
CA SER A 60 16.68 10.55 -20.26
C SER A 60 15.39 10.37 -19.49
N ARG A 61 15.46 9.65 -18.37
CA ARG A 61 14.35 9.43 -17.45
C ARG A 61 14.86 9.46 -16.02
N SER A 62 14.10 10.07 -15.13
CA SER A 62 14.37 10.05 -13.70
C SER A 62 13.16 9.50 -12.96
N GLU A 63 13.41 8.59 -12.04
CA GLU A 63 12.41 7.99 -11.16
C GLU A 63 12.85 8.12 -9.71
N VAL A 64 11.92 8.10 -8.80
CA VAL A 64 12.21 8.10 -7.35
C VAL A 64 11.61 6.84 -6.73
N LEU A 65 12.48 6.03 -6.12
CA LEU A 65 12.06 4.97 -5.22
C LEU A 65 11.90 5.58 -3.83
N GLU A 66 10.67 5.76 -3.40
CA GLU A 66 10.39 6.32 -2.07
C GLU A 66 10.65 5.29 -0.96
N LEU A 67 11.22 5.76 0.13
CA LEU A 67 11.54 4.99 1.32
C LEU A 67 10.99 5.69 2.57
N VAL A 68 10.36 4.93 3.45
CA VAL A 68 9.98 5.39 4.80
C VAL A 68 10.92 4.76 5.81
N ILE A 69 11.51 5.60 6.65
CA ILE A 69 12.50 5.17 7.65
C ILE A 69 11.78 4.75 8.93
N GLY A 70 12.14 3.58 9.45
CA GLY A 70 11.60 3.02 10.68
C GLY A 70 10.63 1.87 10.46
N GLU A 71 10.24 1.21 11.55
CA GLU A 71 9.23 0.17 11.53
C GLU A 71 7.84 0.78 11.71
N PRO A 72 6.87 0.44 10.86
CA PRO A 72 5.49 0.87 11.05
C PRO A 72 4.94 0.39 12.38
N GLN A 73 4.29 1.29 13.12
CA GLN A 73 3.59 0.94 14.35
C GLN A 73 2.08 0.95 14.08
N PRO A 74 1.36 -0.13 14.36
CA PRO A 74 -0.08 -0.16 14.15
C PRO A 74 -0.76 0.79 15.15
N VAL A 75 -1.54 1.74 14.65
CA VAL A 75 -2.46 2.57 15.46
C VAL A 75 -3.83 1.91 15.61
N PHE A 76 -4.15 0.99 14.72
CA PHE A 76 -5.29 0.10 14.77
C PHE A 76 -4.91 -1.23 14.11
N PHE A 77 -5.39 -2.32 14.67
CA PHE A 77 -5.23 -3.67 14.13
C PHE A 77 -6.48 -4.48 14.41
N ASP A 78 -6.96 -5.22 13.43
CA ASP A 78 -8.05 -6.17 13.58
C ASP A 78 -7.75 -7.38 12.68
N ASP A 79 -7.69 -8.56 13.29
CA ASP A 79 -7.51 -9.85 12.63
C ASP A 79 -8.81 -10.66 12.55
N PHE A 80 -9.91 -10.09 13.03
CA PHE A 80 -11.24 -10.70 13.10
C PHE A 80 -11.37 -11.94 14.00
N GLU A 81 -10.31 -12.32 14.71
CA GLU A 81 -10.33 -13.49 15.60
C GLU A 81 -11.19 -13.26 16.87
N ASN A 82 -11.45 -12.01 17.22
CA ASN A 82 -12.28 -11.60 18.36
C ASN A 82 -13.69 -11.14 17.95
N GLY A 83 -14.08 -11.37 16.71
CA GLY A 83 -15.37 -10.97 16.18
C GLY A 83 -15.33 -9.66 15.38
N ILE A 84 -16.48 -9.03 15.21
CA ILE A 84 -16.71 -7.88 14.34
C ILE A 84 -17.23 -6.64 15.05
N ASP A 85 -17.07 -6.57 16.38
CA ASP A 85 -17.62 -5.48 17.20
C ASP A 85 -17.00 -4.10 16.90
N ASN A 86 -15.84 -4.09 16.28
CA ASN A 86 -15.17 -2.88 15.79
C ASN A 86 -15.81 -2.31 14.51
N TRP A 87 -16.78 -3.01 13.92
CA TRP A 87 -17.30 -2.68 12.61
C TRP A 87 -18.81 -2.45 12.65
N GLN A 88 -19.25 -1.39 12.01
CA GLN A 88 -20.64 -1.18 11.65
C GLN A 88 -20.85 -1.73 10.25
N LEU A 89 -21.73 -2.72 10.14
CA LEU A 89 -22.00 -3.43 8.89
C LEU A 89 -23.35 -3.00 8.30
N ASN A 90 -23.39 -2.81 7.00
CA ASN A 90 -24.58 -2.60 6.21
C ASN A 90 -24.57 -3.60 5.04
N GLY A 91 -25.62 -4.39 4.90
CA GLY A 91 -25.67 -5.56 4.01
C GLY A 91 -25.26 -6.84 4.73
N ASP A 92 -24.93 -7.87 3.98
CA ASP A 92 -24.73 -9.23 4.47
C ASP A 92 -23.31 -9.52 4.99
N TRP A 93 -22.58 -8.48 5.43
CA TRP A 93 -21.24 -8.67 5.97
C TRP A 93 -21.22 -9.61 7.19
N GLY A 94 -20.23 -10.48 7.23
CA GLY A 94 -20.02 -11.43 8.31
C GLY A 94 -18.62 -12.04 8.31
N LEU A 95 -18.42 -13.01 9.19
CA LEU A 95 -17.16 -13.76 9.25
C LEU A 95 -17.20 -14.98 8.31
N THR A 96 -16.04 -15.29 7.74
CA THR A 96 -15.77 -16.52 6.97
C THR A 96 -14.49 -17.18 7.47
N GLU A 97 -14.44 -18.52 7.39
CA GLU A 97 -13.22 -19.29 7.64
C GLU A 97 -12.24 -19.30 6.44
N ASN A 98 -12.62 -18.70 5.31
CA ASN A 98 -11.75 -18.53 4.15
C ASN A 98 -10.83 -17.30 4.36
N ALA A 99 -9.92 -17.39 5.32
CA ALA A 99 -9.02 -16.33 5.72
C ALA A 99 -7.63 -16.47 5.09
N PHE A 100 -6.92 -15.35 4.92
CA PHE A 100 -5.51 -15.33 4.51
C PHE A 100 -4.60 -15.82 5.63
N SER A 101 -4.93 -15.46 6.87
CA SER A 101 -4.23 -15.87 8.10
C SER A 101 -5.22 -15.97 9.24
N GLY A 102 -4.90 -16.72 10.28
CA GLY A 102 -5.82 -16.96 11.38
C GLY A 102 -6.96 -17.90 11.00
N LEU A 103 -8.08 -17.77 11.70
CA LEU A 103 -9.28 -18.58 11.50
C LEU A 103 -10.37 -17.83 10.72
N TYR A 104 -10.43 -16.50 10.86
CA TYR A 104 -11.54 -15.71 10.34
C TYR A 104 -11.08 -14.55 9.47
N ALA A 105 -11.94 -14.18 8.53
CA ALA A 105 -11.85 -12.96 7.74
C ALA A 105 -13.23 -12.31 7.63
N LEU A 106 -13.28 -11.02 7.35
CA LEU A 106 -14.52 -10.30 7.06
C LEU A 106 -14.89 -10.48 5.58
N THR A 107 -16.14 -10.84 5.30
CA THR A 107 -16.68 -10.98 3.94
C THR A 107 -18.04 -10.32 3.83
N ASP A 108 -18.40 -9.86 2.64
CA ASP A 108 -19.73 -9.35 2.31
C ASP A 108 -20.73 -10.44 1.91
N SER A 109 -20.28 -11.69 1.86
CA SER A 109 -21.05 -12.83 1.37
C SER A 109 -20.76 -14.09 2.18
N PRO A 110 -21.05 -14.11 3.52
CA PRO A 110 -20.73 -15.23 4.42
C PRO A 110 -21.51 -16.50 4.09
N ASP A 111 -22.70 -16.38 3.53
CA ASP A 111 -23.64 -17.48 3.28
C ASP A 111 -23.65 -17.94 1.80
N GLY A 112 -22.75 -17.43 0.97
CA GLY A 112 -22.68 -17.81 -0.45
C GLY A 112 -22.33 -16.63 -1.35
N ASP A 113 -23.06 -16.47 -2.45
CA ASP A 113 -22.82 -15.37 -3.38
C ASP A 113 -23.38 -14.04 -2.84
N TYR A 114 -22.72 -12.92 -3.14
CA TYR A 114 -23.22 -11.59 -2.80
C TYR A 114 -24.52 -11.27 -3.56
N GLN A 115 -25.32 -10.36 -3.00
CA GLN A 115 -26.63 -10.02 -3.55
C GLN A 115 -26.50 -8.99 -4.68
N GLU A 116 -27.29 -9.19 -5.76
CA GLU A 116 -27.34 -8.27 -6.90
C GLU A 116 -27.89 -6.88 -6.53
N ALA A 117 -27.38 -5.84 -7.20
CA ALA A 117 -27.84 -4.46 -7.12
C ALA A 117 -27.84 -3.87 -5.70
N GLN A 118 -26.92 -4.28 -4.85
CA GLN A 118 -26.76 -3.77 -3.49
C GLN A 118 -25.42 -3.03 -3.33
N GLN A 119 -25.46 -2.03 -2.46
CA GLN A 119 -24.24 -1.42 -1.92
C GLN A 119 -24.11 -1.89 -0.46
N THR A 120 -23.07 -2.64 -0.19
CA THR A 120 -22.74 -3.11 1.16
C THR A 120 -21.56 -2.35 1.71
N ILE A 121 -21.54 -2.09 3.02
CA ILE A 121 -20.50 -1.27 3.66
C ILE A 121 -20.08 -1.92 4.96
N ALA A 122 -18.76 -2.09 5.16
CA ALA A 122 -18.16 -2.36 6.45
C ALA A 122 -17.36 -1.13 6.88
N GLN A 123 -17.79 -0.49 7.97
CA GLN A 123 -17.19 0.75 8.46
C GLN A 123 -16.68 0.57 9.89
N LEU A 124 -15.48 1.06 10.18
CA LEU A 124 -15.00 1.15 11.55
C LEU A 124 -15.92 2.03 12.41
N THR A 125 -16.24 1.57 13.62
CA THR A 125 -17.08 2.30 14.55
C THR A 125 -16.34 3.38 15.32
N THR A 126 -15.02 3.33 15.32
CA THR A 126 -14.16 4.24 16.08
C THR A 126 -13.26 5.02 15.14
N ASP A 127 -13.16 6.33 15.37
CA ASP A 127 -12.24 7.19 14.64
C ASP A 127 -10.79 6.89 15.01
N ILE A 128 -9.92 6.86 14.00
CA ILE A 128 -8.49 6.68 14.21
C ILE A 128 -7.82 8.05 14.29
N ASN A 129 -7.12 8.30 15.39
CA ASN A 129 -6.41 9.55 15.61
C ASN A 129 -5.01 9.52 15.00
N PHE A 130 -4.77 10.36 13.99
CA PHE A 130 -3.48 10.50 13.32
C PHE A 130 -2.67 11.73 13.76
N GLN A 131 -3.02 12.37 14.87
CA GLN A 131 -2.42 13.65 15.29
C GLN A 131 -0.88 13.64 15.37
N PHE A 132 -0.27 12.50 15.70
CA PHE A 132 1.18 12.36 15.82
C PHE A 132 1.73 11.25 14.91
N VAL A 133 0.99 10.93 13.85
CA VAL A 133 1.37 9.88 12.91
C VAL A 133 1.94 10.52 11.66
N SER A 134 3.17 10.16 11.31
CA SER A 134 3.78 10.51 10.03
C SER A 134 3.50 9.40 9.02
N ASN A 135 3.10 9.76 7.81
CA ASN A 135 2.87 8.83 6.71
C ASN A 135 1.93 7.64 7.07
N PRO A 136 0.68 7.93 7.50
CA PRO A 136 -0.26 6.85 7.79
C PRO A 136 -0.60 6.06 6.53
N PHE A 137 -0.69 4.75 6.67
CA PHE A 137 -1.15 3.87 5.61
C PHE A 137 -2.03 2.76 6.18
N VAL A 138 -2.84 2.16 5.31
CA VAL A 138 -3.63 0.98 5.63
C VAL A 138 -3.01 -0.21 4.90
N LYS A 139 -2.85 -1.31 5.61
CA LYS A 139 -2.38 -2.57 5.05
C LYS A 139 -3.36 -3.69 5.41
N PHE A 140 -3.81 -4.42 4.42
CA PHE A 140 -4.71 -5.57 4.59
C PHE A 140 -4.54 -6.54 3.44
N ASN A 141 -4.90 -7.81 3.66
CA ASN A 141 -5.02 -8.79 2.59
C ASN A 141 -6.48 -8.84 2.15
N ALA A 142 -6.72 -8.81 0.86
CA ALA A 142 -8.04 -8.90 0.27
C ALA A 142 -8.09 -9.92 -0.86
N LYS A 143 -9.28 -10.51 -1.04
CA LYS A 143 -9.63 -11.37 -2.15
C LYS A 143 -11.04 -11.01 -2.59
N TRP A 144 -11.28 -10.99 -3.87
CA TRP A 144 -12.59 -10.69 -4.44
C TRP A 144 -12.84 -11.50 -5.71
N ASP A 145 -14.12 -11.74 -5.99
CA ASP A 145 -14.61 -12.33 -7.22
C ASP A 145 -15.98 -11.72 -7.49
N ILE A 146 -16.03 -10.73 -8.38
CA ILE A 146 -17.20 -9.89 -8.64
C ILE A 146 -17.40 -9.70 -10.14
N GLU A 147 -18.59 -9.26 -10.56
CA GLU A 147 -18.92 -9.09 -11.96
C GLU A 147 -18.08 -7.98 -12.62
N PRO A 148 -17.32 -8.33 -13.69
CA PRO A 148 -16.42 -7.37 -14.34
C PRO A 148 -17.15 -6.14 -14.88
N ASN A 149 -16.67 -4.94 -14.52
CA ASN A 149 -17.15 -3.64 -14.96
C ASN A 149 -18.59 -3.27 -14.54
N TYR A 150 -19.25 -4.09 -13.73
CA TYR A 150 -20.55 -3.78 -13.12
C TYR A 150 -20.44 -3.59 -11.62
N ASP A 151 -19.68 -4.45 -10.96
CA ASP A 151 -19.46 -4.38 -9.52
C ASP A 151 -18.06 -3.87 -9.18
N PHE A 152 -17.95 -3.16 -8.05
CA PHE A 152 -16.72 -2.50 -7.65
C PHE A 152 -16.50 -2.57 -6.15
N ILE A 153 -15.28 -2.87 -5.74
CA ILE A 153 -14.82 -2.73 -4.36
C ILE A 153 -14.02 -1.43 -4.24
N ARG A 154 -14.30 -0.64 -3.19
CA ARG A 154 -13.60 0.60 -2.89
C ARG A 154 -13.16 0.60 -1.44
N PHE A 155 -11.93 1.01 -1.22
CA PHE A 155 -11.42 1.31 0.11
C PHE A 155 -11.43 2.82 0.32
N GLN A 156 -12.16 3.25 1.34
CA GLN A 156 -12.44 4.66 1.57
C GLN A 156 -12.12 5.09 2.99
N ALA A 157 -11.75 6.35 3.15
CA ALA A 157 -11.65 7.01 4.45
C ALA A 157 -12.62 8.18 4.52
N LEU A 158 -13.26 8.32 5.70
CA LEU A 158 -14.03 9.52 6.01
C LEU A 158 -13.09 10.54 6.66
N ILE A 159 -12.87 11.65 5.98
CA ILE A 159 -12.03 12.74 6.47
C ILE A 159 -12.93 13.90 6.88
N ALA A 160 -12.71 14.43 8.09
CA ALA A 160 -13.42 15.61 8.56
C ALA A 160 -13.35 16.74 7.52
N ASP A 161 -14.47 17.40 7.27
CA ASP A 161 -14.64 18.49 6.28
C ASP A 161 -14.47 18.13 4.81
N SER A 162 -14.03 16.91 4.48
CA SER A 162 -13.82 16.45 3.09
C SER A 162 -14.77 15.33 2.66
N GLY A 163 -15.42 14.66 3.62
CA GLY A 163 -16.27 13.50 3.36
C GLY A 163 -15.48 12.24 3.02
N TRP A 164 -16.14 11.30 2.34
CA TRP A 164 -15.53 10.05 1.92
C TRP A 164 -14.56 10.25 0.76
N ILE A 165 -13.34 9.77 0.93
CA ILE A 165 -12.33 9.72 -0.13
C ILE A 165 -11.93 8.27 -0.41
N THR A 166 -11.73 7.93 -1.67
CA THR A 166 -11.20 6.63 -2.07
C THR A 166 -9.69 6.62 -1.90
N LEU A 167 -9.16 5.68 -1.10
CA LEU A 167 -7.74 5.57 -0.78
C LEU A 167 -6.95 4.89 -1.88
N SER A 168 -7.54 3.92 -2.55
CA SER A 168 -6.95 3.23 -3.70
C SER A 168 -8.05 2.83 -4.67
N GLY A 169 -7.69 2.52 -5.90
CA GLY A 169 -8.53 2.29 -7.07
C GLY A 169 -9.88 1.62 -6.88
N GLU A 170 -10.58 1.46 -7.96
CA GLU A 170 -11.76 0.61 -8.04
C GLU A 170 -11.31 -0.77 -8.49
N TYR A 171 -11.65 -1.78 -7.70
CA TYR A 171 -11.34 -3.17 -8.03
C TYR A 171 -12.59 -3.81 -8.61
N THR A 172 -12.43 -4.50 -9.71
CA THR A 172 -13.46 -5.26 -10.42
C THR A 172 -12.85 -6.58 -10.91
N GLU A 173 -13.65 -7.51 -11.39
CA GLU A 173 -13.23 -8.87 -11.78
C GLU A 173 -12.81 -9.72 -10.56
N ALA A 174 -12.10 -10.81 -10.80
CA ALA A 174 -11.54 -11.64 -9.74
C ALA A 174 -10.09 -11.23 -9.43
N GLY A 175 -9.74 -11.18 -8.16
CA GLY A 175 -8.39 -10.81 -7.77
C GLY A 175 -8.09 -11.02 -6.30
N SER A 176 -6.83 -10.79 -5.97
CA SER A 176 -6.36 -10.75 -4.59
C SER A 176 -5.14 -9.83 -4.48
N GLY A 177 -4.91 -9.26 -3.32
CA GLY A 177 -3.78 -8.37 -3.10
C GLY A 177 -3.56 -8.00 -1.64
N GLN A 178 -2.51 -7.18 -1.45
CA GLN A 178 -2.13 -6.60 -0.17
C GLN A 178 -1.85 -5.11 -0.33
#